data_38ce937653e74e6e5e8dae9d40ef4c86
#
_entry.id   38ce937653e74e6e5e8dae9d40ef4c86
#
_cell.length_a   1.000
_cell.length_b   1.000
_cell.length_c   1.000
_cell.angle_alpha   90.00
_cell.angle_beta   90.00
_cell.angle_gamma   90.00
#
_symmetry.space_group_name_H-M   'P 1'
#
loop_
_entity.id
_entity.type
_entity.pdbx_description
1 polymer ?
#
loop_
_entity_poly.entity_id
_entity_poly.type
_entity_poly.pdbx_seq_one_letter_code
_entity_poly.pdbx_strand_id
1 'polypeptide(L)'
;HDIRVGFDFVRLELNHYQAEFGPYGPKGGFAFSNNTTGSPGYTSPGWNSFAAFLLGLPNSYSKDFQDIQMTGRENQFALYARDRWNVTDKLTLSLGLRMEYYPLMTRAHSGIERLDLNTWTLLLGGRGDVPEDVGIDMKSVYFAPRLGAVYRLTEKSVIRAGYGRTVNPLPWSRPMRGAYPYDVFLNKTGETYG
;
A
#
# COMPACT_ATOMS: atom_id res chain seq x y z
N HIS A 1 39.44 -14.05 10.05
CA HIS A 1 38.24 -13.85 9.26
C HIS A 1 37.09 -14.74 9.77
N ASP A 2 35.91 -14.16 9.89
CA ASP A 2 34.65 -14.88 10.13
C ASP A 2 33.71 -14.48 8.99
N ILE A 3 33.72 -15.29 7.92
CA ILE A 3 32.95 -15.00 6.70
C ILE A 3 31.61 -15.71 6.80
N ARG A 4 30.54 -14.96 6.53
CA ARG A 4 29.17 -15.49 6.45
C ARG A 4 28.52 -15.02 5.16
N VAL A 5 27.92 -15.95 4.46
CA VAL A 5 27.13 -15.71 3.25
C VAL A 5 25.74 -16.32 3.43
N GLY A 6 24.77 -15.74 2.78
CA GLY A 6 23.44 -16.30 2.81
C GLY A 6 22.51 -15.62 1.81
N PHE A 7 21.32 -16.15 1.70
CA PHE A 7 20.26 -15.58 0.88
C PHE A 7 18.93 -15.61 1.65
N ASP A 8 18.06 -14.72 1.29
CA ASP A 8 16.67 -14.69 1.75
C ASP A 8 15.77 -14.70 0.52
N PHE A 9 14.70 -15.45 0.59
CA PHE A 9 13.63 -15.44 -0.40
C PHE A 9 12.30 -15.25 0.32
N VAL A 10 11.52 -14.29 -0.13
CA VAL A 10 10.18 -14.01 0.41
C VAL A 10 9.21 -13.93 -0.76
N ARG A 11 8.19 -14.76 -0.72
CA ARG A 11 7.05 -14.67 -1.64
C ARG A 11 5.88 -14.05 -0.91
N LEU A 12 5.43 -12.92 -1.39
CA LEU A 12 4.28 -12.20 -0.87
C LEU A 12 3.06 -12.47 -1.76
N GLU A 13 2.00 -12.93 -1.14
CA GLU A 13 0.71 -13.16 -1.79
C GLU A 13 -0.39 -12.50 -0.96
N LEU A 14 -1.08 -11.56 -1.57
CA LEU A 14 -2.22 -10.89 -0.98
C LEU A 14 -3.44 -11.09 -1.86
N ASN A 15 -4.51 -11.60 -1.27
CA ASN A 15 -5.84 -11.61 -1.86
C ASN A 15 -6.73 -10.77 -0.97
N HIS A 16 -7.16 -9.63 -1.47
CA HIS A 16 -7.89 -8.67 -0.67
C HIS A 16 -9.19 -8.26 -1.37
N TYR A 17 -10.28 -8.40 -0.65
CA TYR A 17 -11.59 -7.92 -1.05
C TYR A 17 -12.06 -6.90 -0.01
N GLN A 18 -12.25 -5.68 -0.45
CA GLN A 18 -12.73 -4.61 0.42
C GLN A 18 -13.65 -3.69 -0.38
N ALA A 19 -14.92 -3.94 -0.29
CA ALA A 19 -15.96 -3.09 -0.85
C ALA A 19 -16.60 -2.23 0.23
N GLU A 20 -15.77 -1.47 0.97
CA GLU A 20 -16.18 -0.70 2.15
C GLU A 20 -15.74 0.77 2.07
N PHE A 21 -15.67 1.32 0.86
CA PHE A 21 -15.30 2.73 0.71
C PHE A 21 -16.44 3.68 1.10
N GLY A 22 -17.67 3.24 0.96
CA GLY A 22 -18.85 4.00 1.37
C GLY A 22 -19.40 3.55 2.72
N PRO A 23 -20.30 4.34 3.30
CA PRO A 23 -20.87 4.06 4.61
C PRO A 23 -21.70 2.79 4.68
N TYR A 24 -22.09 2.22 3.53
CA TYR A 24 -23.00 1.07 3.47
C TYR A 24 -22.43 -0.15 2.73
N GLY A 25 -21.20 -0.04 2.20
CA GLY A 25 -20.49 -1.13 1.54
C GLY A 25 -21.21 -1.71 0.33
N PRO A 26 -20.95 -2.99 -0.02
CA PRO A 26 -21.44 -3.60 -1.26
C PRO A 26 -22.95 -3.87 -1.25
N LYS A 27 -23.59 -3.96 -0.10
CA LYS A 27 -25.05 -4.11 -0.02
C LYS A 27 -25.78 -2.83 -0.40
N GLY A 28 -25.11 -1.70 -0.19
CA GLY A 28 -25.69 -0.40 -0.35
C GLY A 28 -26.64 -0.04 0.78
N GLY A 29 -27.04 1.23 0.83
CA GLY A 29 -27.98 1.72 1.83
C GLY A 29 -28.51 3.09 1.52
N PHE A 30 -29.60 3.41 2.19
CA PHE A 30 -30.27 4.69 2.13
C PHE A 30 -30.16 5.39 3.47
N ALA A 31 -29.97 6.69 3.46
CA ALA A 31 -30.11 7.52 4.65
C ALA A 31 -31.37 8.38 4.57
N PHE A 32 -31.98 8.62 5.71
CA PHE A 32 -33.19 9.41 5.84
C PHE A 32 -32.93 10.53 6.82
N SER A 33 -33.18 11.75 6.44
CA SER A 33 -32.96 12.93 7.29
C SER A 33 -34.26 13.49 7.84
N ASN A 34 -34.16 14.19 8.96
CA ASN A 34 -35.33 14.85 9.58
C ASN A 34 -35.89 15.99 8.72
N ASN A 35 -35.06 16.56 7.85
CA ASN A 35 -35.45 17.71 7.04
C ASN A 35 -36.30 17.35 5.83
N THR A 36 -36.29 16.08 5.38
CA THR A 36 -37.03 15.64 4.18
C THR A 36 -38.56 15.82 4.33
N THR A 37 -39.07 15.66 5.56
CA THR A 37 -40.50 15.81 5.88
C THR A 37 -40.74 16.98 6.84
N GLY A 38 -39.77 17.85 7.04
CA GLY A 38 -39.86 19.03 7.89
C GLY A 38 -40.47 20.22 7.16
N SER A 39 -41.02 21.15 7.90
CA SER A 39 -41.39 22.45 7.33
C SER A 39 -40.15 23.32 7.10
N PRO A 40 -40.04 24.02 5.97
CA PRO A 40 -38.93 24.93 5.71
C PRO A 40 -38.72 25.94 6.82
N GLY A 41 -37.46 26.07 7.27
CA GLY A 41 -37.11 27.03 8.36
C GLY A 41 -37.42 26.56 9.78
N TYR A 42 -37.95 25.34 9.97
CA TYR A 42 -38.26 24.80 11.29
C TYR A 42 -37.29 23.63 11.62
N THR A 43 -36.75 23.65 12.82
CA THR A 43 -35.90 22.52 13.27
C THR A 43 -36.77 21.31 13.55
N SER A 44 -36.67 20.31 12.70
CA SER A 44 -37.49 19.09 12.77
C SER A 44 -37.08 18.22 13.96
N PRO A 45 -38.02 17.69 14.74
CA PRO A 45 -37.75 16.68 15.74
C PRO A 45 -37.23 15.38 15.12
N GLY A 46 -36.50 14.57 15.89
CA GLY A 46 -35.82 13.34 15.40
C GLY A 46 -36.71 12.27 14.78
N TRP A 47 -38.00 12.33 15.00
CA TRP A 47 -38.98 11.39 14.44
C TRP A 47 -39.29 11.60 12.95
N ASN A 48 -38.91 12.73 12.38
CA ASN A 48 -39.17 13.03 10.97
C ASN A 48 -38.33 12.19 10.02
N SER A 49 -37.16 11.71 10.44
CA SER A 49 -36.39 10.75 9.65
C SER A 49 -37.11 9.41 9.49
N PHE A 50 -37.82 8.96 10.53
CA PHE A 50 -38.66 7.77 10.46
C PHE A 50 -39.88 7.98 9.54
N ALA A 51 -40.49 9.13 9.59
CA ALA A 51 -41.55 9.50 8.65
C ALA A 51 -41.04 9.52 7.20
N ALA A 52 -39.85 10.08 6.95
CA ALA A 52 -39.21 10.03 5.64
C ALA A 52 -38.94 8.60 5.18
N PHE A 53 -38.52 7.70 6.08
CA PHE A 53 -38.37 6.28 5.79
C PHE A 53 -39.69 5.62 5.38
N LEU A 54 -40.76 5.83 6.13
CA LEU A 54 -42.07 5.27 5.82
C LEU A 54 -42.65 5.76 4.48
N LEU A 55 -42.30 6.97 4.08
CA LEU A 55 -42.70 7.56 2.81
C LEU A 55 -41.79 7.18 1.66
N GLY A 56 -40.66 6.46 1.92
CA GLY A 56 -39.68 6.11 0.89
C GLY A 56 -38.90 7.30 0.32
N LEU A 57 -38.68 8.34 1.12
CA LEU A 57 -38.00 9.59 0.73
C LEU A 57 -36.55 9.66 1.32
N PRO A 58 -35.58 8.92 0.78
CA PRO A 58 -34.20 8.99 1.25
C PRO A 58 -33.56 10.31 0.83
N ASN A 59 -32.74 10.88 1.72
CA ASN A 59 -31.93 12.05 1.37
C ASN A 59 -30.60 11.68 0.74
N SER A 60 -30.12 10.45 0.93
CA SER A 60 -28.92 9.95 0.24
C SER A 60 -28.96 8.45 0.03
N TYR A 61 -28.20 8.02 -0.95
CA TYR A 61 -27.97 6.62 -1.29
C TYR A 61 -26.50 6.43 -1.57
N SER A 62 -25.93 5.32 -1.12
CA SER A 62 -24.58 4.93 -1.51
C SER A 62 -24.44 3.43 -1.66
N LYS A 63 -23.56 3.01 -2.54
CA LYS A 63 -23.21 1.62 -2.78
C LYS A 63 -21.82 1.53 -3.37
N ASP A 64 -21.03 0.55 -2.89
CA ASP A 64 -19.73 0.22 -3.44
C ASP A 64 -19.82 -1.01 -4.33
N PHE A 65 -19.09 -0.98 -5.41
CA PHE A 65 -18.91 -2.12 -6.30
C PHE A 65 -17.42 -2.42 -6.41
N GLN A 66 -17.03 -3.62 -6.04
CA GLN A 66 -15.74 -4.18 -6.37
C GLN A 66 -15.97 -5.41 -7.25
N ASP A 67 -15.64 -5.28 -8.53
CA ASP A 67 -15.86 -6.33 -9.53
C ASP A 67 -14.80 -7.43 -9.41
N ILE A 68 -13.55 -7.05 -9.18
CA ILE A 68 -12.42 -7.96 -9.16
C ILE A 68 -11.74 -7.90 -7.81
N GLN A 69 -11.44 -9.08 -7.24
CA GLN A 69 -10.61 -9.18 -6.06
C GLN A 69 -9.21 -8.65 -6.32
N MET A 70 -8.71 -7.75 -5.48
CA MET A 70 -7.34 -7.34 -5.53
C MET A 70 -6.42 -8.51 -5.19
N THR A 71 -5.54 -8.83 -6.10
CA THR A 71 -4.49 -9.82 -5.87
C THR A 71 -3.13 -9.14 -5.98
N GLY A 72 -2.29 -9.29 -4.99
CA GLY A 72 -0.91 -8.82 -5.04
C GLY A 72 0.03 -10.03 -5.08
N ARG A 73 1.06 -9.97 -5.89
CA ARG A 73 2.10 -10.99 -6.03
C ARG A 73 3.45 -10.32 -6.14
N GLU A 74 4.37 -10.73 -5.29
CA GLU A 74 5.73 -10.22 -5.31
C GLU A 74 6.71 -11.28 -4.81
N ASN A 75 7.80 -11.47 -5.54
CA ASN A 75 8.91 -12.32 -5.13
C ASN A 75 10.10 -11.44 -4.81
N GLN A 76 10.46 -11.39 -3.56
CA GLN A 76 11.62 -10.66 -3.07
C GLN A 76 12.76 -11.62 -2.78
N PHE A 77 13.99 -11.21 -3.07
CA PHE A 77 15.14 -11.96 -2.64
C PHE A 77 16.31 -11.06 -2.28
N ALA A 78 17.18 -11.57 -1.45
CA ALA A 78 18.40 -10.90 -1.09
C ALA A 78 19.56 -11.88 -0.99
N LEU A 79 20.74 -11.40 -1.38
CA LEU A 79 22.01 -12.09 -1.19
C LEU A 79 22.85 -11.24 -0.28
N TYR A 80 23.55 -11.86 0.67
CA TYR A 80 24.46 -11.13 1.53
C TYR A 80 25.76 -11.90 1.77
N ALA A 81 26.81 -11.10 1.92
CA ALA A 81 28.10 -11.56 2.40
C ALA A 81 28.58 -10.60 3.48
N ARG A 82 29.15 -11.13 4.55
CA ARG A 82 29.81 -10.34 5.57
C ARG A 82 31.10 -11.03 6.00
N ASP A 83 32.09 -10.24 6.34
CA ASP A 83 33.34 -10.66 6.94
C ASP A 83 33.62 -9.86 8.21
N ARG A 84 33.95 -10.54 9.28
CA ARG A 84 34.55 -9.94 10.44
C ARG A 84 36.03 -10.30 10.44
N TRP A 85 36.85 -9.31 10.11
CA TRP A 85 38.27 -9.46 9.93
C TRP A 85 39.05 -8.83 11.10
N ASN A 86 39.75 -9.65 11.83
CA ASN A 86 40.74 -9.21 12.83
C ASN A 86 42.03 -8.86 12.10
N VAL A 87 42.18 -7.59 11.71
CA VAL A 87 43.32 -7.10 10.92
C VAL A 87 44.61 -7.17 11.78
N THR A 88 44.48 -6.79 13.04
CA THR A 88 45.52 -6.87 14.08
C THR A 88 44.88 -7.20 15.42
N ASP A 89 45.69 -7.43 16.46
CA ASP A 89 45.21 -7.62 17.85
C ASP A 89 44.43 -6.41 18.40
N LYS A 90 44.59 -5.24 17.74
CA LYS A 90 43.94 -3.99 18.14
C LYS A 90 42.85 -3.54 17.20
N LEU A 91 42.81 -4.02 15.94
CA LEU A 91 41.88 -3.55 14.90
C LEU A 91 41.04 -4.71 14.39
N THR A 92 39.74 -4.58 14.54
CA THR A 92 38.76 -5.45 13.93
C THR A 92 37.88 -4.64 12.93
N LEU A 93 37.79 -5.12 11.72
CA LEU A 93 36.86 -4.59 10.70
C LEU A 93 35.67 -5.53 10.53
N SER A 94 34.52 -4.95 10.31
CA SER A 94 33.30 -5.66 9.93
C SER A 94 32.86 -5.11 8.58
N LEU A 95 32.93 -5.95 7.56
CA LEU A 95 32.62 -5.59 6.17
C LEU A 95 31.41 -6.41 5.75
N GLY A 96 30.37 -5.77 5.24
CA GLY A 96 29.18 -6.46 4.77
C GLY A 96 28.58 -5.77 3.55
N LEU A 97 28.07 -6.58 2.65
CA LEU A 97 27.28 -6.14 1.54
C LEU A 97 26.03 -7.01 1.41
N ARG A 98 24.90 -6.36 1.28
CA ARG A 98 23.62 -7.01 0.97
C ARG A 98 23.08 -6.42 -0.33
N MET A 99 22.77 -7.29 -1.27
CA MET A 99 22.01 -6.98 -2.46
C MET A 99 20.55 -7.38 -2.20
N GLU A 100 19.64 -6.50 -2.49
CA GLU A 100 18.21 -6.70 -2.29
C GLU A 100 17.48 -6.48 -3.61
N TYR A 101 16.57 -7.37 -3.93
CA TYR A 101 15.68 -7.28 -5.08
C TYR A 101 14.24 -7.14 -4.62
N TYR A 102 13.68 -5.98 -4.92
CA TYR A 102 12.28 -5.61 -4.64
C TYR A 102 11.63 -5.19 -5.96
N PRO A 103 11.02 -6.10 -6.69
CA PRO A 103 10.34 -5.79 -7.94
C PRO A 103 9.05 -5.02 -7.70
N LEU A 104 8.50 -4.47 -8.76
CA LEU A 104 7.13 -3.99 -8.74
C LEU A 104 6.18 -5.17 -8.49
N MET A 105 5.19 -4.95 -7.65
CA MET A 105 4.12 -5.92 -7.41
C MET A 105 3.38 -6.20 -8.73
N THR A 106 3.01 -7.45 -8.93
CA THR A 106 2.14 -7.90 -10.02
C THR A 106 0.78 -8.37 -9.50
N ARG A 107 -0.17 -8.61 -10.39
CA ARG A 107 -1.45 -9.23 -10.08
C ARG A 107 -1.42 -10.72 -10.43
N ALA A 108 -2.31 -11.52 -9.84
CA ALA A 108 -2.38 -12.95 -10.13
C ALA A 108 -2.89 -13.25 -11.55
N HIS A 109 -3.76 -12.42 -12.11
CA HIS A 109 -4.47 -12.69 -13.36
C HIS A 109 -4.53 -11.49 -14.32
N SER A 110 -3.86 -10.40 -13.98
CA SER A 110 -3.82 -9.16 -14.79
C SER A 110 -2.56 -8.38 -14.44
N GLY A 111 -2.30 -7.30 -15.15
CA GLY A 111 -1.34 -6.29 -14.74
C GLY A 111 -1.90 -5.40 -13.64
N ILE A 112 -1.07 -4.47 -13.20
CA ILE A 112 -1.48 -3.42 -12.26
C ILE A 112 -2.28 -2.33 -13.00
N GLU A 113 -2.83 -1.42 -12.25
CA GLU A 113 -3.69 -0.36 -12.76
C GLU A 113 -3.07 1.01 -12.46
N ARG A 114 -3.25 1.96 -13.37
CA ARG A 114 -2.80 3.34 -13.20
C ARG A 114 -3.76 4.33 -13.86
N LEU A 115 -4.07 5.40 -13.16
CA LEU A 115 -4.72 6.55 -13.78
C LEU A 115 -3.68 7.37 -14.55
N ASP A 116 -3.87 7.53 -15.85
CA ASP A 116 -3.10 8.48 -16.64
C ASP A 116 -3.70 9.88 -16.46
N LEU A 117 -2.94 10.75 -15.81
CA LEU A 117 -3.38 12.11 -15.50
C LEU A 117 -3.38 13.04 -16.73
N ASN A 118 -2.73 12.66 -17.82
CA ASN A 118 -2.73 13.47 -19.04
C ASN A 118 -4.00 13.25 -19.86
N THR A 119 -4.45 12.01 -19.93
CA THR A 119 -5.62 11.62 -20.71
C THR A 119 -6.86 11.39 -19.86
N TRP A 120 -6.71 11.37 -18.53
CA TRP A 120 -7.75 11.03 -17.57
C TRP A 120 -8.37 9.65 -17.84
N THR A 121 -7.55 8.74 -18.36
CA THR A 121 -7.97 7.37 -18.64
C THR A 121 -7.35 6.40 -17.65
N LEU A 122 -8.09 5.35 -17.32
CA LEU A 122 -7.61 4.27 -16.49
C LEU A 122 -6.87 3.26 -17.38
N LEU A 123 -5.57 3.11 -17.15
CA LEU A 123 -4.76 2.09 -17.80
C LEU A 123 -4.86 0.78 -17.00
N LEU A 124 -5.23 -0.29 -17.71
CA LEU A 124 -5.35 -1.63 -17.15
C LEU A 124 -4.23 -2.50 -17.72
N GLY A 125 -3.25 -2.81 -16.90
CA GLY A 125 -2.09 -3.60 -17.31
C GLY A 125 -2.47 -4.99 -17.84
N GLY A 126 -1.83 -5.39 -18.93
CA GLY A 126 -2.11 -6.64 -19.61
C GLY A 126 -3.41 -6.66 -20.42
N ARG A 127 -4.05 -5.50 -20.64
CA ARG A 127 -5.23 -5.39 -21.51
C ARG A 127 -4.94 -4.52 -22.74
N GLY A 128 -5.25 -5.06 -23.93
CA GLY A 128 -4.91 -4.42 -25.19
C GLY A 128 -3.40 -4.25 -25.33
N ASP A 129 -2.96 -3.05 -25.69
CA ASP A 129 -1.55 -2.71 -25.87
C ASP A 129 -0.88 -2.20 -24.57
N VAL A 130 -1.59 -2.22 -23.44
CA VAL A 130 -1.07 -1.73 -22.17
C VAL A 130 -0.19 -2.81 -21.49
N PRO A 131 1.09 -2.54 -21.21
CA PRO A 131 1.95 -3.51 -20.53
C PRO A 131 1.46 -3.78 -19.10
N GLU A 132 1.81 -4.94 -18.53
CA GLU A 132 1.37 -5.36 -17.20
C GLU A 132 1.78 -4.39 -16.09
N ASP A 133 2.92 -3.73 -16.25
CA ASP A 133 3.46 -2.72 -15.34
C ASP A 133 2.92 -1.31 -15.57
N VAL A 134 2.02 -1.13 -16.54
CA VAL A 134 1.43 0.14 -17.01
C VAL A 134 2.47 1.23 -17.29
N GLY A 135 3.67 0.83 -17.71
CA GLY A 135 4.80 1.72 -17.99
C GLY A 135 5.43 2.34 -16.75
N ILE A 136 5.33 1.69 -15.59
CA ILE A 136 6.04 2.10 -14.39
C ILE A 136 7.44 1.54 -14.43
N ASP A 137 8.44 2.43 -14.61
CA ASP A 137 9.84 2.08 -14.46
C ASP A 137 10.28 2.28 -12.99
N MET A 138 10.61 1.18 -12.34
CA MET A 138 11.04 1.18 -10.94
C MET A 138 12.36 0.43 -10.80
N LYS A 139 13.31 1.07 -10.10
CA LYS A 139 14.53 0.39 -9.71
C LYS A 139 14.19 -0.77 -8.77
N SER A 140 14.59 -1.98 -9.14
CA SER A 140 14.30 -3.18 -8.37
C SER A 140 15.49 -3.72 -7.57
N VAL A 141 16.73 -3.38 -7.95
CA VAL A 141 17.96 -3.88 -7.30
C VAL A 141 18.59 -2.77 -6.47
N TYR A 142 18.90 -3.11 -5.22
CA TYR A 142 19.48 -2.20 -4.26
C TYR A 142 20.68 -2.84 -3.56
N PHE A 143 21.65 -2.00 -3.18
CA PHE A 143 22.82 -2.41 -2.41
C PHE A 143 22.82 -1.70 -1.05
N ALA A 144 23.01 -2.49 -0.01
CA ALA A 144 23.02 -2.08 1.37
C ALA A 144 24.37 -2.44 2.03
N PRO A 145 25.41 -1.60 1.87
CA PRO A 145 26.68 -1.80 2.53
C PRO A 145 26.56 -1.58 4.04
N ARG A 146 27.34 -2.35 4.79
CA ARG A 146 27.50 -2.24 6.25
C ARG A 146 28.99 -2.33 6.58
N LEU A 147 29.52 -1.27 7.15
CA LEU A 147 30.92 -1.13 7.48
C LEU A 147 31.05 -0.85 8.97
N GLY A 148 31.97 -1.50 9.62
CA GLY A 148 32.28 -1.25 11.02
C GLY A 148 33.77 -1.37 11.30
N ALA A 149 34.28 -0.56 12.20
CA ALA A 149 35.64 -0.62 12.68
C ALA A 149 35.65 -0.51 14.18
N VAL A 150 36.44 -1.36 14.83
CA VAL A 150 36.71 -1.33 16.27
C VAL A 150 38.22 -1.28 16.48
N TYR A 151 38.68 -0.21 17.07
CA TYR A 151 40.09 -0.01 17.35
C TYR A 151 40.32 0.13 18.85
N ARG A 152 41.17 -0.76 19.44
CA ARG A 152 41.58 -0.71 20.82
C ARG A 152 42.76 0.25 20.94
N LEU A 153 42.49 1.47 21.39
CA LEU A 153 43.50 2.50 21.55
C LEU A 153 44.45 2.17 22.71
N THR A 154 43.88 1.79 23.85
CA THR A 154 44.60 1.33 25.07
C THR A 154 43.87 0.14 25.65
N GLU A 155 44.39 -0.44 26.72
CA GLU A 155 43.71 -1.51 27.45
C GLU A 155 42.37 -1.08 28.06
N LYS A 156 42.16 0.22 28.25
CA LYS A 156 40.96 0.81 28.86
C LYS A 156 40.11 1.61 27.88
N SER A 157 40.56 1.81 26.62
CA SER A 157 39.90 2.69 25.67
C SER A 157 39.71 2.02 24.30
N VAL A 158 38.50 2.06 23.78
CA VAL A 158 38.14 1.51 22.48
C VAL A 158 37.37 2.56 21.67
N ILE A 159 37.76 2.76 20.42
CA ILE A 159 37.07 3.59 19.46
C ILE A 159 36.24 2.66 18.53
N ARG A 160 35.00 3.04 18.27
CA ARG A 160 34.10 2.33 17.36
C ARG A 160 33.50 3.29 16.35
N ALA A 161 33.49 2.88 15.10
CA ALA A 161 32.83 3.60 14.02
C ALA A 161 32.02 2.62 13.18
N GLY A 162 30.93 3.08 12.64
CA GLY A 162 30.06 2.25 11.78
C GLY A 162 29.29 3.08 10.77
N TYR A 163 29.06 2.49 9.61
CA TYR A 163 28.21 2.99 8.57
C TYR A 163 27.33 1.87 8.05
N GLY A 164 26.06 2.17 7.80
CA GLY A 164 25.13 1.21 7.22
C GLY A 164 24.04 1.90 6.41
N ARG A 165 23.70 1.29 5.31
CA ARG A 165 22.52 1.63 4.50
C ARG A 165 21.51 0.51 4.63
N THR A 166 20.24 0.87 4.79
CA THR A 166 19.10 -0.04 4.72
C THR A 166 18.17 0.39 3.60
N VAL A 167 17.52 -0.56 3.00
CA VAL A 167 16.49 -0.32 1.97
C VAL A 167 15.17 -0.81 2.54
N ASN A 168 14.13 -0.03 2.33
CA ASN A 168 12.78 -0.39 2.69
C ASN A 168 11.99 -0.64 1.40
N PRO A 169 11.43 -1.85 1.20
CA PRO A 169 10.60 -2.12 0.04
C PRO A 169 9.34 -1.25 0.05
N LEU A 170 8.75 -1.07 -1.12
CA LEU A 170 7.46 -0.41 -1.22
C LEU A 170 6.42 -1.21 -0.43
N PRO A 171 5.81 -0.64 0.61
CA PRO A 171 4.87 -1.39 1.42
C PRO A 171 3.56 -1.64 0.66
N TRP A 172 3.04 -2.85 0.78
CA TRP A 172 1.72 -3.23 0.27
C TRP A 172 0.56 -2.61 1.06
N SER A 173 0.87 -1.77 2.05
CA SER A 173 -0.11 -1.08 2.85
C SER A 173 -0.90 -0.05 2.02
N ARG A 174 -1.45 0.93 2.63
CA ARG A 174 -2.37 1.91 2.03
C ARG A 174 -2.09 2.39 0.60
N PRO A 175 -0.83 2.68 0.15
CA PRO A 175 -0.60 3.14 -1.21
C PRO A 175 -1.00 2.13 -2.29
N MET A 176 -0.79 0.83 -2.02
CA MET A 176 -1.16 -0.23 -2.96
C MET A 176 -2.62 -0.66 -2.80
N ARG A 177 -3.23 -0.41 -1.64
CA ARG A 177 -4.62 -0.70 -1.37
C ARG A 177 -5.57 0.32 -1.99
N GLY A 178 -5.16 1.58 -2.11
CA GLY A 178 -5.95 2.64 -2.74
C GLY A 178 -6.02 2.59 -4.26
N ALA A 179 -5.30 1.65 -4.89
CA ALA A 179 -5.33 1.46 -6.35
C ALA A 179 -6.32 0.36 -6.76
N TYR A 180 -7.56 0.47 -6.32
CA TYR A 180 -8.66 -0.37 -6.80
C TYR A 180 -9.38 0.33 -7.94
N PRO A 181 -9.01 0.12 -9.19
CA PRO A 181 -9.63 0.81 -10.31
C PRO A 181 -11.03 0.30 -10.61
N TYR A 182 -11.38 -0.85 -10.07
CA TYR A 182 -12.68 -1.49 -10.23
C TYR A 182 -13.59 -1.32 -9.01
N ASP A 183 -13.18 -0.49 -8.07
CA ASP A 183 -14.05 -0.10 -6.97
C ASP A 183 -14.76 1.19 -7.35
N VAL A 184 -16.04 1.08 -7.61
CA VAL A 184 -16.89 2.20 -8.00
C VAL A 184 -17.76 2.57 -6.82
N PHE A 185 -17.46 3.71 -6.23
CA PHE A 185 -18.29 4.29 -5.20
C PHE A 185 -19.39 5.17 -5.83
N LEU A 186 -20.63 4.71 -5.75
CA LEU A 186 -21.80 5.48 -6.15
C LEU A 186 -22.37 6.16 -4.90
N ASN A 187 -22.35 7.48 -4.89
CA ASN A 187 -22.98 8.31 -3.88
C ASN A 187 -23.88 9.33 -4.56
N LYS A 188 -25.15 9.33 -4.19
CA LYS A 188 -26.11 10.35 -4.59
C LYS A 188 -26.72 10.97 -3.34
N THR A 189 -26.53 12.26 -3.18
CA THR A 189 -27.22 13.06 -2.18
C THR A 189 -28.39 13.75 -2.86
N GLY A 190 -29.58 13.54 -2.35
CA GLY A 190 -30.76 14.24 -2.83
C GLY A 190 -30.76 15.69 -2.37
N GLU A 191 -31.30 16.55 -3.20
CA GLU A 191 -31.67 17.90 -2.75
C GLU A 191 -32.81 17.77 -1.73
N THR A 192 -32.79 18.62 -0.73
CA THR A 192 -33.92 18.74 0.22
C THR A 192 -35.17 19.08 -0.57
N TYR A 193 -36.17 18.22 -0.50
CA TYR A 193 -37.48 18.54 -0.98
C TYR A 193 -38.06 19.61 -0.04
N GLY A 194 -37.98 20.85 -0.44
CA GLY A 194 -38.50 21.99 0.27
C GLY A 194 -38.83 23.10 -0.69
#